data_4026588c59b9afc1959853377f7b5607
#
_entry.id   4026588c59b9afc1959853377f7b5607
#
_cell.length_a   1.000
_cell.length_b   1.000
_cell.length_c   1.000
_cell.angle_alpha   90.00
_cell.angle_beta   90.00
_cell.angle_gamma   90.00
#
_symmetry.space_group_name_H-M   'P 1'
#
loop_
_entity.id
_entity.type
_entity.pdbx_description
1 polymer ?
#
loop_
_entity_poly.entity_id
_entity_poly.type
_entity_poly.pdbx_seq_one_letter_code
_entity_poly.pdbx_strand_id
1 'polypeptide(L)'
;MMKKQKIAVLGPGSWGTALAQVLNDNGHEVRIWGNIPEQIDEINEKHTNTRYFKDVVLDENIRAYKELSEALDSVDAVLFVVPTKVTRLVAKQVAELLDHEVVVMHASKGLEPGTHERLSTILEEEIPKELRSEIVVVSGPSHAEETIVRDITLITAASKDLEAARYVQGIFSNNYFRLYTNSDVIGVETAGALKNIIAVGAGALHGMGYGDNAKAAVITRGLAEITRLGVKLGADPLTYSGLSGVGDLIVTGTSVHSRNWRAGDALGRGEKLEDIERNMGMVIEGISTTKVAYEIAQELGVYMPITTAIYKSIYEGADIKESILSMMSNELRSENEWDKK
;
A
#
# COMPACT_ATOMS: atom_id res chain seq x y z
N MET A 1 22.30 9.65 16.89
CA MET A 1 21.52 10.15 15.73
C MET A 1 22.19 9.62 14.47
N MET A 2 21.41 9.13 13.51
CA MET A 2 21.95 8.78 12.18
C MET A 2 22.52 10.03 11.50
N LYS A 3 23.52 9.83 10.62
CA LYS A 3 24.03 10.92 9.77
C LYS A 3 22.89 11.42 8.86
N LYS A 4 22.83 12.74 8.60
CA LYS A 4 21.90 13.32 7.63
C LYS A 4 22.03 12.60 6.30
N GLN A 5 20.91 12.13 5.73
CA GLN A 5 20.84 11.47 4.44
C GLN A 5 20.11 12.38 3.45
N LYS A 6 20.39 12.20 2.16
CA LYS A 6 19.66 12.82 1.06
C LYS A 6 18.73 11.76 0.45
N ILE A 7 17.42 11.99 0.48
CA ILE A 7 16.42 10.97 0.15
C ILE A 7 15.46 11.50 -0.91
N ALA A 8 15.37 10.80 -2.03
CA ALA A 8 14.35 11.06 -3.05
C ALA A 8 13.05 10.32 -2.70
N VAL A 9 11.93 11.04 -2.69
CA VAL A 9 10.58 10.49 -2.51
C VAL A 9 9.85 10.62 -3.85
N LEU A 10 9.60 9.51 -4.51
CA LEU A 10 8.98 9.48 -5.84
C LEU A 10 7.47 9.31 -5.71
N GLY A 11 6.74 10.40 -5.95
CA GLY A 11 5.28 10.46 -5.89
C GLY A 11 4.76 11.36 -4.77
N PRO A 12 4.33 12.60 -5.08
CA PRO A 12 3.76 13.57 -4.13
C PRO A 12 2.28 13.29 -3.81
N GLY A 13 1.91 12.00 -3.71
CA GLY A 13 0.60 11.57 -3.22
C GLY A 13 0.46 11.85 -1.72
N SER A 14 -0.72 11.57 -1.14
CA SER A 14 -0.91 11.74 0.31
C SER A 14 0.17 11.02 1.13
N TRP A 15 0.40 9.73 0.81
CA TRP A 15 1.36 8.93 1.57
C TRP A 15 2.81 9.36 1.35
N GLY A 16 3.21 9.67 0.10
CA GLY A 16 4.56 10.17 -0.19
C GLY A 16 4.85 11.52 0.48
N THR A 17 3.88 12.43 0.51
CA THR A 17 4.00 13.72 1.21
C THR A 17 4.12 13.52 2.73
N ALA A 18 3.33 12.62 3.32
CA ALA A 18 3.42 12.33 4.75
C ALA A 18 4.78 11.71 5.13
N LEU A 19 5.29 10.74 4.34
CA LEU A 19 6.60 10.14 4.57
C LEU A 19 7.75 11.14 4.35
N ALA A 20 7.63 12.06 3.39
CA ALA A 20 8.57 13.15 3.19
C ALA A 20 8.66 14.04 4.44
N GLN A 21 7.53 14.36 5.07
CA GLN A 21 7.52 15.12 6.32
C GLN A 21 8.19 14.35 7.46
N VAL A 22 7.93 13.04 7.61
CA VAL A 22 8.59 12.19 8.62
C VAL A 22 10.12 12.20 8.46
N LEU A 23 10.60 12.03 7.22
CA LEU A 23 12.03 12.05 6.91
C LEU A 23 12.65 13.42 7.19
N ASN A 24 11.96 14.50 6.86
CA ASN A 24 12.40 15.87 7.14
C ASN A 24 12.43 16.15 8.66
N ASP A 25 11.43 15.70 9.41
CA ASP A 25 11.39 15.83 10.88
C ASP A 25 12.59 15.11 11.55
N ASN A 26 13.14 14.07 10.89
CA ASN A 26 14.36 13.37 11.32
C ASN A 26 15.66 14.07 10.88
N GLY A 27 15.56 15.25 10.23
CA GLY A 27 16.71 16.05 9.82
C GLY A 27 17.36 15.64 8.50
N HIS A 28 16.71 14.78 7.71
CA HIS A 28 17.18 14.39 6.38
C HIS A 28 16.91 15.49 5.34
N GLU A 29 17.67 15.49 4.25
CA GLU A 29 17.38 16.29 3.07
C GLU A 29 16.38 15.51 2.20
N VAL A 30 15.18 16.07 2.02
CA VAL A 30 14.10 15.39 1.32
C VAL A 30 13.81 16.07 0.00
N ARG A 31 13.81 15.26 -1.08
CA ARG A 31 13.55 15.68 -2.44
C ARG A 31 12.33 14.92 -2.97
N ILE A 32 11.22 15.62 -3.16
CA ILE A 32 10.01 15.00 -3.72
C ILE A 32 10.03 15.13 -5.23
N TRP A 33 9.76 14.06 -5.95
CA TRP A 33 9.54 14.12 -7.39
C TRP A 33 8.09 13.80 -7.75
N GLY A 34 7.55 14.54 -8.71
CA GLY A 34 6.22 14.31 -9.27
C GLY A 34 6.04 14.87 -10.67
N ASN A 35 5.07 14.31 -11.40
CA ASN A 35 4.81 14.63 -12.80
C ASN A 35 3.70 15.67 -13.03
N ILE A 36 3.22 16.34 -11.97
CA ILE A 36 2.21 17.40 -12.06
C ILE A 36 2.88 18.73 -11.70
N PRO A 37 3.21 19.58 -12.68
CA PRO A 37 3.99 20.79 -12.44
C PRO A 37 3.37 21.73 -11.40
N GLU A 38 2.06 21.93 -11.45
CA GLU A 38 1.33 22.81 -10.55
C GLU A 38 1.40 22.34 -9.08
N GLN A 39 1.43 21.02 -8.87
CA GLN A 39 1.59 20.45 -7.52
C GLN A 39 3.01 20.65 -7.00
N ILE A 40 4.01 20.54 -7.86
CA ILE A 40 5.41 20.77 -7.50
C ILE A 40 5.64 22.24 -7.16
N ASP A 41 5.08 23.15 -7.97
CA ASP A 41 5.14 24.60 -7.70
C ASP A 41 4.45 24.95 -6.38
N GLU A 42 3.27 24.37 -6.11
CA GLU A 42 2.55 24.58 -4.84
C GLU A 42 3.40 24.16 -3.62
N ILE A 43 4.04 22.97 -3.68
CA ILE A 43 4.90 22.50 -2.59
C ILE A 43 6.07 23.45 -2.36
N ASN A 44 6.72 23.94 -3.41
CA ASN A 44 7.90 24.81 -3.29
C ASN A 44 7.56 26.24 -2.88
N GLU A 45 6.45 26.81 -3.37
CA GLU A 45 6.13 28.22 -3.19
C GLU A 45 5.25 28.46 -1.96
N LYS A 46 4.31 27.51 -1.67
CA LYS A 46 3.32 27.67 -0.61
C LYS A 46 3.54 26.72 0.56
N HIS A 47 4.43 25.74 0.39
CA HIS A 47 4.64 24.66 1.35
C HIS A 47 3.35 23.92 1.71
N THR A 48 2.50 23.69 0.70
CA THR A 48 1.22 22.97 0.84
C THR A 48 1.08 21.92 -0.26
N ASN A 49 0.21 20.94 -0.03
CA ASN A 49 -0.23 19.98 -1.02
C ASN A 49 -1.75 19.82 -0.88
N THR A 50 -2.47 20.87 -1.25
CA THR A 50 -3.91 21.05 -0.97
C THR A 50 -4.79 20.00 -1.65
N ARG A 51 -4.29 19.37 -2.70
CA ARG A 51 -4.95 18.23 -3.34
C ARG A 51 -5.21 17.08 -2.35
N TYR A 52 -4.33 16.90 -1.37
CA TYR A 52 -4.39 15.80 -0.40
C TYR A 52 -4.62 16.29 1.04
N PHE A 53 -4.08 17.45 1.40
CA PHE A 53 -4.13 17.99 2.75
C PHE A 53 -4.52 19.48 2.70
N LYS A 54 -5.78 19.77 3.03
CA LYS A 54 -6.32 21.13 2.89
C LYS A 54 -5.69 22.16 3.84
N ASP A 55 -5.39 21.71 5.07
CA ASP A 55 -5.01 22.59 6.18
C ASP A 55 -3.61 22.29 6.74
N VAL A 56 -2.75 21.60 5.97
CA VAL A 56 -1.39 21.26 6.40
C VAL A 56 -0.37 22.12 5.68
N VAL A 57 0.54 22.69 6.46
CA VAL A 57 1.74 23.37 5.96
C VAL A 57 2.92 22.43 6.15
N LEU A 58 3.62 22.14 5.07
CA LEU A 58 4.84 21.32 5.04
C LEU A 58 6.03 22.15 5.52
N ASP A 59 7.06 21.47 5.99
CA ASP A 59 8.33 22.15 6.35
C ASP A 59 8.98 22.78 5.11
N GLU A 60 9.51 24.00 5.27
CA GLU A 60 10.14 24.76 4.19
C GLU A 60 11.42 24.14 3.62
N ASN A 61 12.00 23.17 4.33
CA ASN A 61 13.18 22.44 3.88
C ASN A 61 12.83 21.32 2.88
N ILE A 62 11.57 20.90 2.78
CA ILE A 62 11.12 19.93 1.78
C ILE A 62 11.14 20.62 0.41
N ARG A 63 11.87 20.02 -0.54
CA ARG A 63 11.97 20.52 -1.93
C ARG A 63 11.32 19.52 -2.88
N ALA A 64 10.57 20.04 -3.85
CA ALA A 64 9.93 19.24 -4.89
C ALA A 64 10.51 19.56 -6.26
N TYR A 65 10.59 18.55 -7.12
CA TYR A 65 11.28 18.60 -8.42
C TYR A 65 10.36 18.09 -9.53
N LYS A 66 10.38 18.77 -10.67
CA LYS A 66 9.69 18.35 -11.89
C LYS A 66 10.51 17.31 -12.66
N GLU A 67 11.82 17.49 -12.65
CA GLU A 67 12.77 16.61 -13.33
C GLU A 67 13.28 15.53 -12.37
N LEU A 68 13.14 14.25 -12.80
CA LEU A 68 13.57 13.11 -11.98
C LEU A 68 15.08 13.12 -11.74
N SER A 69 15.87 13.55 -12.72
CA SER A 69 17.33 13.67 -12.61
C SER A 69 17.76 14.62 -11.48
N GLU A 70 17.05 15.74 -11.30
CA GLU A 70 17.34 16.69 -10.23
C GLU A 70 16.99 16.13 -8.85
N ALA A 71 15.88 15.39 -8.76
CA ALA A 71 15.48 14.74 -7.51
C ALA A 71 16.45 13.63 -7.09
N LEU A 72 17.07 12.93 -8.06
CA LEU A 72 17.99 11.82 -7.83
C LEU A 72 19.46 12.24 -7.69
N ASP A 73 19.81 13.54 -7.87
CA ASP A 73 21.19 13.97 -7.81
C ASP A 73 21.87 13.67 -6.47
N SER A 74 22.84 12.75 -6.47
CA SER A 74 23.67 12.36 -5.33
C SER A 74 22.84 11.93 -4.09
N VAL A 75 21.76 11.17 -4.27
CA VAL A 75 20.91 10.67 -3.18
C VAL A 75 21.48 9.43 -2.51
N ASP A 76 21.30 9.29 -1.21
CA ASP A 76 21.67 8.08 -0.45
C ASP A 76 20.57 7.00 -0.54
N ALA A 77 19.31 7.42 -0.76
CA ALA A 77 18.18 6.51 -0.80
C ALA A 77 17.05 7.02 -1.71
N VAL A 78 16.28 6.08 -2.26
CA VAL A 78 15.11 6.35 -3.12
C VAL A 78 13.88 5.62 -2.57
N LEU A 79 12.82 6.37 -2.30
CA LEU A 79 11.54 5.86 -1.82
C LEU A 79 10.47 5.96 -2.92
N PHE A 80 10.00 4.80 -3.40
CA PHE A 80 8.89 4.72 -4.36
C PHE A 80 7.53 4.76 -3.64
N VAL A 81 6.72 5.77 -3.96
CA VAL A 81 5.34 5.93 -3.46
C VAL A 81 4.39 6.28 -4.61
N VAL A 82 4.73 5.81 -5.80
CA VAL A 82 3.92 5.96 -7.01
C VAL A 82 2.84 4.87 -7.10
N PRO A 83 1.74 5.08 -7.86
CA PRO A 83 0.76 4.03 -8.10
C PRO A 83 1.39 2.77 -8.70
N THR A 84 0.89 1.59 -8.31
CA THR A 84 1.41 0.28 -8.73
C THR A 84 1.63 0.18 -10.24
N LYS A 85 0.66 0.62 -11.05
CA LYS A 85 0.69 0.54 -12.52
C LYS A 85 1.83 1.31 -13.22
N VAL A 86 2.46 2.25 -12.52
CA VAL A 86 3.57 3.06 -13.09
C VAL A 86 4.92 2.75 -12.46
N THR A 87 4.96 1.88 -11.43
CA THR A 87 6.18 1.55 -10.69
C THR A 87 7.28 1.07 -11.63
N ARG A 88 6.99 0.13 -12.53
CA ARG A 88 7.97 -0.40 -13.51
C ARG A 88 8.55 0.69 -14.41
N LEU A 89 7.71 1.57 -14.94
CA LEU A 89 8.16 2.67 -15.78
C LEU A 89 9.10 3.61 -15.02
N VAL A 90 8.70 3.99 -13.79
CA VAL A 90 9.51 4.89 -12.96
C VAL A 90 10.81 4.21 -12.53
N ALA A 91 10.79 2.91 -12.24
CA ALA A 91 11.99 2.15 -11.88
C ALA A 91 13.02 2.12 -13.04
N LYS A 92 12.57 1.94 -14.29
CA LYS A 92 13.44 2.04 -15.48
C LYS A 92 14.10 3.41 -15.59
N GLN A 93 13.32 4.48 -15.42
CA GLN A 93 13.84 5.86 -15.48
C GLN A 93 14.86 6.13 -14.36
N VAL A 94 14.60 5.62 -13.16
CA VAL A 94 15.52 5.70 -12.02
C VAL A 94 16.82 4.97 -12.33
N ALA A 95 16.76 3.74 -12.86
CA ALA A 95 17.94 2.97 -13.22
C ALA A 95 18.83 3.64 -14.27
N GLU A 96 18.23 4.38 -15.22
CA GLU A 96 18.97 5.13 -16.25
C GLU A 96 19.68 6.37 -15.69
N LEU A 97 19.26 6.89 -14.54
CA LEU A 97 19.75 8.13 -13.95
C LEU A 97 20.71 7.93 -12.76
N LEU A 98 20.64 6.76 -12.10
CA LEU A 98 21.55 6.45 -11.01
C LEU A 98 22.96 6.17 -11.52
N ASP A 99 23.97 6.72 -10.85
CA ASP A 99 25.40 6.52 -11.14
C ASP A 99 26.19 5.87 -9.99
N HIS A 100 25.49 5.56 -8.87
CA HIS A 100 26.05 4.91 -7.67
C HIS A 100 24.98 4.07 -6.97
N GLU A 101 25.41 3.23 -6.05
CA GLU A 101 24.52 2.40 -5.24
C GLU A 101 23.72 3.25 -4.26
N VAL A 102 22.40 3.04 -4.21
CA VAL A 102 21.46 3.70 -3.30
C VAL A 102 20.62 2.66 -2.53
N VAL A 103 20.08 3.05 -1.37
CA VAL A 103 19.06 2.22 -0.71
C VAL A 103 17.73 2.43 -1.41
N VAL A 104 17.18 1.35 -1.97
CA VAL A 104 15.87 1.37 -2.65
C VAL A 104 14.79 0.83 -1.75
N MET A 105 13.73 1.62 -1.56
CA MET A 105 12.58 1.26 -0.75
C MET A 105 11.28 1.64 -1.44
N HIS A 106 10.20 0.95 -1.11
CA HIS A 106 8.86 1.34 -1.55
C HIS A 106 7.85 1.28 -0.42
N ALA A 107 6.84 2.13 -0.51
CA ALA A 107 5.69 2.17 0.38
C ALA A 107 4.35 2.10 -0.38
N SER A 108 4.39 1.77 -1.67
CA SER A 108 3.22 1.49 -2.49
C SER A 108 2.66 0.11 -2.16
N LYS A 109 1.34 -0.05 -2.32
CA LYS A 109 0.61 -1.27 -1.92
C LYS A 109 -0.22 -1.79 -3.10
N GLY A 110 0.16 -2.92 -3.66
CA GLY A 110 -0.51 -3.54 -4.80
C GLY A 110 0.35 -4.61 -5.46
N LEU A 111 -0.22 -5.27 -6.47
CA LEU A 111 0.45 -6.23 -7.36
C LEU A 111 0.31 -5.71 -8.80
N GLU A 112 1.34 -5.92 -9.62
CA GLU A 112 1.34 -5.44 -11.00
C GLU A 112 0.27 -6.16 -11.82
N PRO A 113 -0.66 -5.43 -12.48
CA PRO A 113 -1.62 -6.05 -13.37
C PRO A 113 -0.93 -6.73 -14.56
N GLY A 114 -1.36 -7.94 -14.88
CA GLY A 114 -0.87 -8.72 -16.03
C GLY A 114 0.34 -9.60 -15.74
N THR A 115 1.33 -9.14 -15.00
CA THR A 115 2.46 -9.98 -14.57
C THR A 115 2.21 -10.66 -13.23
N HIS A 116 1.32 -10.09 -12.41
CA HIS A 116 1.03 -10.50 -11.03
C HIS A 116 2.22 -10.30 -10.05
N GLU A 117 3.26 -9.59 -10.50
CA GLU A 117 4.49 -9.42 -9.72
C GLU A 117 4.31 -8.45 -8.56
N ARG A 118 5.06 -8.73 -7.48
CA ARG A 118 5.20 -7.85 -6.34
C ARG A 118 6.08 -6.65 -6.71
N LEU A 119 5.86 -5.52 -6.04
CA LEU A 119 6.61 -4.30 -6.33
C LEU A 119 8.12 -4.46 -6.08
N SER A 120 8.50 -5.21 -5.05
CA SER A 120 9.92 -5.53 -4.80
C SER A 120 10.54 -6.30 -5.97
N THR A 121 9.81 -7.27 -6.56
CA THR A 121 10.27 -8.02 -7.74
C THR A 121 10.47 -7.08 -8.94
N ILE A 122 9.51 -6.18 -9.18
CA ILE A 122 9.63 -5.18 -10.26
C ILE A 122 10.87 -4.30 -10.06
N LEU A 123 11.12 -3.82 -8.85
CA LEU A 123 12.29 -3.00 -8.55
C LEU A 123 13.59 -3.81 -8.69
N GLU A 124 13.58 -5.10 -8.31
CA GLU A 124 14.71 -6.01 -8.51
C GLU A 124 15.02 -6.25 -10.00
N GLU A 125 13.99 -6.34 -10.85
CA GLU A 125 14.12 -6.54 -12.31
C GLU A 125 14.64 -5.30 -13.04
N GLU A 126 14.14 -4.12 -12.66
CA GLU A 126 14.37 -2.89 -13.44
C GLU A 126 15.61 -2.11 -12.97
N ILE A 127 16.00 -2.22 -11.68
CA ILE A 127 17.17 -1.53 -11.14
C ILE A 127 18.31 -2.53 -10.97
N PRO A 128 19.41 -2.40 -11.70
CA PRO A 128 20.59 -3.27 -11.60
C PRO A 128 21.10 -3.39 -10.15
N LYS A 129 21.61 -4.57 -9.81
CA LYS A 129 22.05 -4.88 -8.44
C LYS A 129 23.21 -3.99 -7.97
N GLU A 130 24.05 -3.53 -8.88
CA GLU A 130 25.15 -2.62 -8.62
C GLU A 130 24.73 -1.19 -8.31
N LEU A 131 23.48 -0.83 -8.58
CA LEU A 131 22.90 0.49 -8.31
C LEU A 131 21.98 0.51 -7.10
N ARG A 132 21.78 -0.62 -6.46
CA ARG A 132 20.86 -0.73 -5.31
C ARG A 132 21.28 -1.71 -4.24
N SER A 133 20.90 -1.44 -3.01
CA SER A 133 20.83 -2.43 -1.94
C SER A 133 19.72 -3.47 -2.19
N GLU A 134 19.57 -4.45 -1.28
CA GLU A 134 18.34 -5.26 -1.25
C GLU A 134 17.12 -4.35 -0.99
N ILE A 135 16.01 -4.64 -1.70
CA ILE A 135 14.80 -3.82 -1.63
C ILE A 135 14.19 -3.85 -0.22
N VAL A 136 13.79 -2.68 0.27
CA VAL A 136 13.10 -2.56 1.54
C VAL A 136 11.64 -2.14 1.33
N VAL A 137 10.73 -2.94 1.86
CA VAL A 137 9.29 -2.69 1.82
C VAL A 137 8.86 -1.98 3.10
N VAL A 138 8.16 -0.86 2.98
CA VAL A 138 7.62 -0.10 4.11
C VAL A 138 6.10 -0.23 4.10
N SER A 139 5.52 -0.93 5.09
CA SER A 139 4.08 -1.20 5.14
C SER A 139 3.59 -1.36 6.58
N GLY A 140 2.30 -1.08 6.82
CA GLY A 140 1.66 -1.18 8.13
C GLY A 140 0.48 -0.24 8.27
N PRO A 141 -0.17 -0.18 9.45
CA PRO A 141 -1.32 0.69 9.72
C PRO A 141 -0.87 2.16 9.65
N SER A 142 -1.30 2.87 8.62
CA SER A 142 -0.79 4.21 8.33
C SER A 142 -1.73 4.98 7.42
N HIS A 143 -2.60 5.80 8.02
CA HIS A 143 -3.29 6.84 7.27
C HIS A 143 -2.40 8.07 7.14
N ALA A 144 -2.28 8.57 5.92
CA ALA A 144 -1.44 9.72 5.62
C ALA A 144 -1.93 10.97 6.38
N GLU A 145 -3.24 11.09 6.56
CA GLU A 145 -3.92 12.17 7.27
C GLU A 145 -3.52 12.23 8.76
N GLU A 146 -3.29 11.08 9.38
CA GLU A 146 -2.85 10.96 10.78
C GLU A 146 -1.33 11.15 10.88
N THR A 147 -0.57 10.53 9.98
CA THR A 147 0.89 10.61 9.97
C THR A 147 1.38 12.04 9.74
N ILE A 148 0.75 12.79 8.83
CA ILE A 148 1.17 14.16 8.49
C ILE A 148 1.02 15.14 9.67
N VAL A 149 0.08 14.88 10.57
CA VAL A 149 -0.12 15.66 11.81
C VAL A 149 0.64 15.08 13.01
N ARG A 150 1.56 14.14 12.74
CA ARG A 150 2.45 13.53 13.73
C ARG A 150 1.75 12.65 14.77
N ASP A 151 0.61 12.02 14.41
CA ASP A 151 -0.01 11.01 15.25
C ASP A 151 0.82 9.73 15.31
N ILE A 152 0.69 8.99 16.40
CA ILE A 152 1.50 7.78 16.66
C ILE A 152 1.26 6.74 15.57
N THR A 153 2.32 6.41 14.83
CA THR A 153 2.28 5.48 13.71
C THR A 153 3.38 4.42 13.85
N LEU A 154 2.99 3.15 13.85
CA LEU A 154 3.91 2.02 13.91
C LEU A 154 3.76 1.17 12.66
N ILE A 155 4.86 0.97 11.91
CA ILE A 155 4.86 0.20 10.66
C ILE A 155 6.05 -0.76 10.60
N THR A 156 6.17 -1.50 9.51
CA THR A 156 7.21 -2.51 9.26
C THR A 156 8.13 -2.06 8.13
N ALA A 157 9.44 -2.27 8.30
CA ALA A 157 10.43 -2.26 7.23
C ALA A 157 10.87 -3.72 6.97
N ALA A 158 10.55 -4.26 5.80
CA ALA A 158 10.87 -5.64 5.45
C ALA A 158 11.90 -5.72 4.32
N SER A 159 12.93 -6.53 4.51
CA SER A 159 13.95 -6.80 3.49
C SER A 159 14.55 -8.20 3.69
N LYS A 160 14.99 -8.83 2.60
CA LYS A 160 15.81 -10.05 2.64
C LYS A 160 17.14 -9.79 3.36
N ASP A 161 17.66 -8.56 3.29
CA ASP A 161 18.80 -8.08 4.08
C ASP A 161 18.31 -7.25 5.27
N LEU A 162 18.50 -7.78 6.48
CA LEU A 162 18.12 -7.09 7.71
C LEU A 162 18.92 -5.82 7.98
N GLU A 163 20.13 -5.67 7.44
CA GLU A 163 20.89 -4.42 7.59
C GLU A 163 20.26 -3.30 6.76
N ALA A 164 19.78 -3.60 5.53
CA ALA A 164 19.00 -2.65 4.75
C ALA A 164 17.69 -2.27 5.48
N ALA A 165 16.99 -3.26 6.06
CA ALA A 165 15.79 -2.99 6.86
C ALA A 165 16.09 -2.11 8.09
N ARG A 166 17.21 -2.35 8.80
CA ARG A 166 17.65 -1.54 9.94
C ARG A 166 18.06 -0.13 9.54
N TYR A 167 18.69 0.03 8.38
CA TYR A 167 18.98 1.36 7.85
C TYR A 167 17.68 2.16 7.65
N VAL A 168 16.67 1.56 6.98
CA VAL A 168 15.38 2.20 6.77
C VAL A 168 14.65 2.44 8.10
N GLN A 169 14.70 1.49 9.03
CA GLN A 169 14.20 1.71 10.40
C GLN A 169 14.82 2.94 11.04
N GLY A 170 16.13 3.13 10.89
CA GLY A 170 16.87 4.22 11.50
C GLY A 170 16.55 5.59 10.90
N ILE A 171 16.39 5.71 9.57
CA ILE A 171 16.07 6.99 8.93
C ILE A 171 14.65 7.47 9.20
N PHE A 172 13.70 6.55 9.43
CA PHE A 172 12.29 6.90 9.65
C PHE A 172 11.91 7.03 11.13
N SER A 173 12.55 6.30 12.05
CA SER A 173 12.05 6.22 13.42
C SER A 173 12.32 7.49 14.24
N ASN A 174 11.26 7.99 14.90
CA ASN A 174 11.31 9.12 15.83
C ASN A 174 10.32 8.91 16.99
N ASN A 175 9.90 9.99 17.66
CA ASN A 175 9.00 9.95 18.81
C ASN A 175 7.52 9.67 18.49
N TYR A 176 7.10 9.79 17.23
CA TYR A 176 5.73 9.52 16.80
C TYR A 176 5.64 8.48 15.67
N PHE A 177 6.76 8.22 14.96
CA PHE A 177 6.80 7.28 13.84
C PHE A 177 7.85 6.21 14.11
N ARG A 178 7.45 4.93 14.15
CA ARG A 178 8.35 3.84 14.52
C ARG A 178 8.24 2.66 13.59
N LEU A 179 9.40 2.16 13.11
CA LEU A 179 9.48 0.97 12.28
C LEU A 179 9.97 -0.25 13.08
N TYR A 180 9.40 -1.41 12.73
CA TYR A 180 9.90 -2.71 13.15
C TYR A 180 10.45 -3.45 11.93
N THR A 181 11.58 -4.12 12.08
CA THR A 181 12.17 -4.89 10.97
C THR A 181 11.52 -6.25 10.81
N ASN A 182 11.45 -6.73 9.56
CA ASN A 182 10.97 -8.07 9.20
C ASN A 182 11.82 -8.62 8.04
N SER A 183 12.03 -9.93 7.97
CA SER A 183 12.72 -10.58 6.84
C SER A 183 11.75 -11.12 5.77
N ASP A 184 10.46 -11.19 6.06
CA ASP A 184 9.44 -11.72 5.16
C ASP A 184 8.88 -10.61 4.25
N VAL A 185 9.61 -10.32 3.18
CA VAL A 185 9.20 -9.37 2.14
C VAL A 185 7.89 -9.81 1.47
N ILE A 186 7.74 -11.11 1.19
CA ILE A 186 6.55 -11.66 0.52
C ILE A 186 5.30 -11.42 1.38
N GLY A 187 5.37 -11.75 2.66
CA GLY A 187 4.24 -11.58 3.57
C GLY A 187 3.85 -10.12 3.76
N VAL A 188 4.82 -9.23 3.92
CA VAL A 188 4.57 -7.79 4.11
C VAL A 188 3.93 -7.16 2.87
N GLU A 189 4.39 -7.47 1.66
CA GLU A 189 3.82 -6.96 0.41
C GLU A 189 2.43 -7.52 0.13
N THR A 190 2.27 -8.85 0.25
CA THR A 190 0.97 -9.50 -0.02
C THR A 190 -0.09 -9.07 0.99
N ALA A 191 0.25 -8.95 2.27
CA ALA A 191 -0.65 -8.40 3.27
C ALA A 191 -1.09 -6.97 2.92
N GLY A 192 -0.13 -6.09 2.60
CA GLY A 192 -0.38 -4.69 2.25
C GLY A 192 -1.22 -4.53 0.96
N ALA A 193 -1.05 -5.40 -0.03
CA ALA A 193 -1.83 -5.39 -1.26
C ALA A 193 -3.26 -5.93 -1.04
N LEU A 194 -3.37 -7.14 -0.48
CA LEU A 194 -4.63 -7.87 -0.41
C LEU A 194 -5.62 -7.31 0.62
N LYS A 195 -5.15 -6.64 1.69
CA LYS A 195 -6.04 -5.97 2.64
C LYS A 195 -7.01 -4.98 1.99
N ASN A 196 -6.59 -4.37 0.89
CA ASN A 196 -7.39 -3.39 0.17
C ASN A 196 -8.68 -4.01 -0.41
N ILE A 197 -8.63 -5.29 -0.79
CA ILE A 197 -9.80 -6.06 -1.24
C ILE A 197 -10.80 -6.20 -0.09
N ILE A 198 -10.30 -6.59 1.08
CA ILE A 198 -11.14 -6.80 2.26
C ILE A 198 -11.74 -5.48 2.75
N ALA A 199 -11.00 -4.37 2.60
CA ALA A 199 -11.54 -3.05 2.90
C ALA A 199 -12.71 -2.66 1.98
N VAL A 200 -12.65 -3.03 0.69
CA VAL A 200 -13.81 -2.89 -0.23
C VAL A 200 -14.99 -3.71 0.28
N GLY A 201 -14.77 -4.97 0.67
CA GLY A 201 -15.81 -5.84 1.23
C GLY A 201 -16.44 -5.28 2.51
N ALA A 202 -15.61 -4.79 3.44
CA ALA A 202 -16.08 -4.18 4.70
C ALA A 202 -16.89 -2.90 4.44
N GLY A 203 -16.44 -2.07 3.50
CA GLY A 203 -17.20 -0.89 3.05
C GLY A 203 -18.54 -1.27 2.43
N ALA A 204 -18.57 -2.30 1.57
CA ALA A 204 -19.80 -2.76 0.93
C ALA A 204 -20.85 -3.23 1.95
N LEU A 205 -20.43 -3.99 2.96
CA LEU A 205 -21.31 -4.36 4.08
C LEU A 205 -21.88 -3.15 4.80
N HIS A 206 -21.06 -2.13 5.05
CA HIS A 206 -21.52 -0.88 5.66
C HIS A 206 -22.55 -0.16 4.77
N GLY A 207 -22.27 0.01 3.48
CA GLY A 207 -23.16 0.65 2.52
C GLY A 207 -24.53 -0.04 2.39
N MET A 208 -24.57 -1.37 2.57
CA MET A 208 -25.80 -2.16 2.64
C MET A 208 -26.52 -2.11 3.99
N GLY A 209 -25.96 -1.41 5.00
CA GLY A 209 -26.56 -1.26 6.32
C GLY A 209 -26.29 -2.40 7.30
N TYR A 210 -25.31 -3.27 7.02
CA TYR A 210 -24.91 -4.30 7.99
C TYR A 210 -24.12 -3.70 9.16
N GLY A 211 -24.28 -4.29 10.34
CA GLY A 211 -23.66 -3.84 11.58
C GLY A 211 -22.21 -4.34 11.78
N ASP A 212 -21.70 -4.11 12.99
CA ASP A 212 -20.29 -4.38 13.34
C ASP A 212 -19.94 -5.87 13.34
N ASN A 213 -20.88 -6.76 13.66
CA ASN A 213 -20.65 -8.21 13.60
C ASN A 213 -20.28 -8.67 12.19
N ALA A 214 -20.98 -8.18 11.16
CA ALA A 214 -20.69 -8.53 9.76
C ALA A 214 -19.35 -7.95 9.32
N LYS A 215 -19.02 -6.70 9.71
CA LYS A 215 -17.73 -6.07 9.44
C LYS A 215 -16.57 -6.81 10.12
N ALA A 216 -16.73 -7.18 11.39
CA ALA A 216 -15.73 -7.97 12.11
C ALA A 216 -15.51 -9.35 11.45
N ALA A 217 -16.61 -10.01 11.04
CA ALA A 217 -16.55 -11.31 10.37
C ALA A 217 -15.79 -11.22 9.04
N VAL A 218 -16.08 -10.22 8.18
CA VAL A 218 -15.36 -10.08 6.90
C VAL A 218 -13.89 -9.73 7.09
N ILE A 219 -13.53 -8.93 8.09
CA ILE A 219 -12.14 -8.61 8.41
C ILE A 219 -11.40 -9.88 8.86
N THR A 220 -11.98 -10.65 9.80
CA THR A 220 -11.37 -11.87 10.33
C THR A 220 -11.23 -12.95 9.25
N ARG A 221 -12.30 -13.22 8.50
CA ARG A 221 -12.26 -14.22 7.43
C ARG A 221 -11.43 -13.76 6.24
N GLY A 222 -11.41 -12.46 5.96
CA GLY A 222 -10.55 -11.85 4.97
C GLY A 222 -9.06 -12.00 5.32
N LEU A 223 -8.68 -11.82 6.58
CA LEU A 223 -7.30 -12.08 7.04
C LEU A 223 -6.91 -13.55 6.78
N ALA A 224 -7.82 -14.50 7.03
CA ALA A 224 -7.56 -15.91 6.73
C ALA A 224 -7.37 -16.18 5.23
N GLU A 225 -8.13 -15.50 4.35
CA GLU A 225 -7.92 -15.60 2.89
C GLU A 225 -6.58 -15.02 2.46
N ILE A 226 -6.24 -13.82 2.94
CA ILE A 226 -4.96 -13.17 2.65
C ILE A 226 -3.80 -14.07 3.09
N THR A 227 -3.89 -14.65 4.29
CA THR A 227 -2.86 -15.54 4.83
C THR A 227 -2.71 -16.79 3.97
N ARG A 228 -3.83 -17.44 3.56
CA ARG A 228 -3.76 -18.62 2.67
C ARG A 228 -3.03 -18.33 1.37
N LEU A 229 -3.41 -17.25 0.69
CA LEU A 229 -2.76 -16.88 -0.57
C LEU A 229 -1.29 -16.56 -0.34
N GLY A 230 -0.97 -15.74 0.67
CA GLY A 230 0.40 -15.35 0.94
C GLY A 230 1.30 -16.52 1.33
N VAL A 231 0.84 -17.45 2.16
CA VAL A 231 1.57 -18.69 2.49
C VAL A 231 1.79 -19.54 1.23
N LYS A 232 0.80 -19.61 0.33
CA LYS A 232 0.97 -20.32 -0.94
C LYS A 232 2.02 -19.65 -1.83
N LEU A 233 2.22 -18.34 -1.70
CA LEU A 233 3.27 -17.58 -2.38
C LEU A 233 4.63 -17.61 -1.66
N GLY A 234 4.72 -18.26 -0.49
CA GLY A 234 5.97 -18.43 0.27
C GLY A 234 6.14 -17.50 1.46
N ALA A 235 5.09 -16.82 1.91
CA ALA A 235 5.14 -15.96 3.09
C ALA A 235 5.12 -16.75 4.41
N ASP A 236 5.67 -16.14 5.45
CA ASP A 236 5.52 -16.62 6.84
C ASP A 236 4.11 -16.26 7.37
N PRO A 237 3.30 -17.24 7.81
CA PRO A 237 1.97 -16.98 8.36
C PRO A 237 1.98 -16.03 9.57
N LEU A 238 3.05 -15.95 10.35
CA LEU A 238 3.17 -15.04 11.49
C LEU A 238 3.20 -13.56 11.07
N THR A 239 3.67 -13.25 9.86
CA THR A 239 3.66 -11.88 9.32
C THR A 239 2.26 -11.28 9.30
N TYR A 240 1.25 -12.10 9.04
CA TYR A 240 -0.16 -11.64 8.97
C TYR A 240 -0.77 -11.29 10.34
N SER A 241 -0.19 -11.78 11.43
CA SER A 241 -0.56 -11.38 12.79
C SER A 241 0.10 -10.08 13.26
N GLY A 242 1.00 -9.51 12.44
CA GLY A 242 1.75 -8.30 12.73
C GLY A 242 1.12 -7.00 12.19
N LEU A 243 1.94 -5.93 12.22
CA LEU A 243 1.54 -4.59 11.78
C LEU A 243 1.09 -4.56 10.32
N SER A 244 1.84 -5.18 9.41
CA SER A 244 1.50 -5.20 7.97
C SER A 244 0.31 -6.10 7.64
N GLY A 245 -0.02 -7.07 8.50
CA GLY A 245 -1.18 -7.95 8.37
C GLY A 245 -2.42 -7.40 9.06
N VAL A 246 -2.74 -7.97 10.24
CA VAL A 246 -3.96 -7.61 11.00
C VAL A 246 -4.03 -6.12 11.34
N GLY A 247 -2.90 -5.48 11.68
CA GLY A 247 -2.87 -4.06 12.02
C GLY A 247 -3.34 -3.17 10.86
N ASP A 248 -2.73 -3.36 9.68
CA ASP A 248 -3.07 -2.58 8.48
C ASP A 248 -4.46 -2.93 7.92
N LEU A 249 -4.90 -4.18 8.10
CA LEU A 249 -6.23 -4.62 7.72
C LEU A 249 -7.32 -3.96 8.59
N ILE A 250 -7.13 -3.89 9.90
CA ILE A 250 -8.08 -3.26 10.83
C ILE A 250 -8.22 -1.78 10.46
N VAL A 251 -7.13 -1.01 10.41
CA VAL A 251 -7.19 0.42 10.15
C VAL A 251 -7.80 0.72 8.78
N THR A 252 -7.54 -0.12 7.76
CA THR A 252 -8.06 0.10 6.41
C THR A 252 -9.53 -0.33 6.27
N GLY A 253 -9.92 -1.42 6.92
CA GLY A 253 -11.28 -1.98 6.84
C GLY A 253 -12.31 -1.28 7.73
N THR A 254 -11.87 -0.46 8.70
CA THR A 254 -12.78 0.23 9.63
C THR A 254 -12.81 1.75 9.49
N SER A 255 -11.89 2.33 8.72
CA SER A 255 -11.72 3.79 8.64
C SER A 255 -12.36 4.39 7.39
N VAL A 256 -13.09 5.48 7.59
CA VAL A 256 -13.63 6.34 6.52
C VAL A 256 -12.53 7.07 5.71
N HIS A 257 -11.31 7.13 6.22
CA HIS A 257 -10.17 7.66 5.48
C HIS A 257 -9.69 6.69 4.40
N SER A 258 -10.01 5.39 4.52
CA SER A 258 -9.69 4.40 3.50
C SER A 258 -10.47 4.61 2.20
N ARG A 259 -9.76 4.90 1.12
CA ARG A 259 -10.35 5.00 -0.23
C ARG A 259 -11.04 3.71 -0.66
N ASN A 260 -10.42 2.57 -0.34
CA ASN A 260 -10.98 1.25 -0.66
C ASN A 260 -12.28 1.00 0.10
N TRP A 261 -12.31 1.34 1.38
CA TRP A 261 -13.52 1.25 2.21
C TRP A 261 -14.64 2.15 1.66
N ARG A 262 -14.32 3.41 1.31
CA ARG A 262 -15.31 4.35 0.73
C ARG A 262 -15.85 3.87 -0.62
N ALA A 263 -14.98 3.30 -1.46
CA ALA A 263 -15.42 2.70 -2.72
C ALA A 263 -16.37 1.52 -2.50
N GLY A 264 -16.05 0.66 -1.54
CA GLY A 264 -16.92 -0.44 -1.13
C GLY A 264 -18.27 0.06 -0.59
N ASP A 265 -18.25 1.08 0.26
CA ASP A 265 -19.47 1.69 0.83
C ASP A 265 -20.40 2.24 -0.26
N ALA A 266 -19.85 2.92 -1.27
CA ALA A 266 -20.60 3.40 -2.43
C ALA A 266 -21.17 2.23 -3.28
N LEU A 267 -20.36 1.19 -3.54
CA LEU A 267 -20.82 -0.04 -4.21
C LEU A 267 -21.97 -0.70 -3.43
N GLY A 268 -21.84 -0.80 -2.09
CA GLY A 268 -22.87 -1.35 -1.21
C GLY A 268 -24.19 -0.56 -1.24
N ARG A 269 -24.15 0.73 -1.53
CA ARG A 269 -25.32 1.58 -1.78
C ARG A 269 -25.88 1.46 -3.20
N GLY A 270 -25.24 0.68 -4.08
CA GLY A 270 -25.67 0.47 -5.46
C GLY A 270 -25.15 1.50 -6.47
N GLU A 271 -24.14 2.29 -6.09
CA GLU A 271 -23.47 3.21 -7.03
C GLU A 271 -22.65 2.40 -8.06
N LYS A 272 -22.57 2.88 -9.30
CA LYS A 272 -21.78 2.23 -10.35
C LYS A 272 -20.30 2.52 -10.20
N LEU A 273 -19.46 1.54 -10.51
CA LEU A 273 -18.00 1.66 -10.37
C LEU A 273 -17.45 2.88 -11.13
N GLU A 274 -17.91 3.12 -12.36
CA GLU A 274 -17.44 4.24 -13.19
C GLU A 274 -17.73 5.62 -12.54
N ASP A 275 -18.86 5.73 -11.84
CA ASP A 275 -19.22 6.96 -11.12
C ASP A 275 -18.38 7.12 -9.86
N ILE A 276 -18.13 6.01 -9.14
CA ILE A 276 -17.27 5.98 -7.95
C ILE A 276 -15.85 6.42 -8.31
N GLU A 277 -15.26 5.85 -9.38
CA GLU A 277 -13.90 6.21 -9.82
C GLU A 277 -13.82 7.67 -10.25
N ARG A 278 -14.82 8.17 -10.99
CA ARG A 278 -14.91 9.58 -11.41
C ARG A 278 -14.99 10.52 -10.21
N ASN A 279 -15.85 10.21 -9.24
CA ASN A 279 -16.09 11.05 -8.08
C ASN A 279 -14.90 11.07 -7.11
N MET A 280 -14.19 9.95 -7.00
CA MET A 280 -13.02 9.87 -6.12
C MET A 280 -11.78 10.55 -6.70
N GLY A 281 -11.65 10.64 -8.05
CA GLY A 281 -10.55 11.31 -8.75
C GLY A 281 -9.15 10.76 -8.39
N MET A 282 -9.07 9.60 -7.76
CA MET A 282 -7.85 8.95 -7.29
C MET A 282 -7.92 7.44 -7.52
N VAL A 283 -6.76 6.80 -7.64
CA VAL A 283 -6.66 5.35 -7.81
C VAL A 283 -7.23 4.60 -6.59
N ILE A 284 -8.06 3.59 -6.86
CA ILE A 284 -8.63 2.67 -5.88
C ILE A 284 -7.92 1.33 -6.06
N GLU A 285 -6.81 1.15 -5.34
CA GLU A 285 -5.93 -0.04 -5.50
C GLU A 285 -6.68 -1.35 -5.23
N GLY A 286 -7.67 -1.37 -4.33
CA GLY A 286 -8.47 -2.55 -4.02
C GLY A 286 -9.24 -3.09 -5.22
N ILE A 287 -9.66 -2.24 -6.16
CA ILE A 287 -10.36 -2.67 -7.38
C ILE A 287 -9.41 -3.46 -8.28
N SER A 288 -8.27 -2.88 -8.66
CA SER A 288 -7.29 -3.57 -9.52
C SER A 288 -6.69 -4.79 -8.85
N THR A 289 -6.37 -4.70 -7.55
CA THR A 289 -5.81 -5.81 -6.78
C THR A 289 -6.80 -6.99 -6.67
N THR A 290 -8.11 -6.72 -6.64
CA THR A 290 -9.13 -7.80 -6.62
C THR A 290 -9.00 -8.69 -7.84
N LYS A 291 -8.82 -8.12 -9.03
CA LYS A 291 -8.64 -8.90 -10.26
C LYS A 291 -7.38 -9.77 -10.20
N VAL A 292 -6.25 -9.17 -9.87
CA VAL A 292 -4.96 -9.86 -9.78
C VAL A 292 -5.02 -10.99 -8.75
N ALA A 293 -5.55 -10.73 -7.55
CA ALA A 293 -5.66 -11.73 -6.50
C ALA A 293 -6.60 -12.89 -6.88
N TYR A 294 -7.69 -12.58 -7.58
CA TYR A 294 -8.60 -13.61 -8.10
C TYR A 294 -7.90 -14.50 -9.13
N GLU A 295 -7.20 -13.92 -10.10
CA GLU A 295 -6.44 -14.64 -11.12
C GLU A 295 -5.38 -15.56 -10.49
N ILE A 296 -4.55 -15.05 -9.58
CA ILE A 296 -3.55 -15.85 -8.85
C ILE A 296 -4.22 -16.96 -8.04
N ALA A 297 -5.33 -16.68 -7.35
CA ALA A 297 -6.05 -17.68 -6.57
C ALA A 297 -6.58 -18.83 -7.44
N GLN A 298 -7.09 -18.53 -8.65
CA GLN A 298 -7.51 -19.57 -9.61
C GLN A 298 -6.34 -20.41 -10.11
N GLU A 299 -5.23 -19.79 -10.49
CA GLU A 299 -4.02 -20.46 -10.96
C GLU A 299 -3.43 -21.40 -9.91
N LEU A 300 -3.39 -20.97 -8.65
CA LEU A 300 -2.80 -21.72 -7.54
C LEU A 300 -3.79 -22.65 -6.82
N GLY A 301 -5.07 -22.63 -7.18
CA GLY A 301 -6.11 -23.40 -6.53
C GLY A 301 -6.37 -22.99 -5.07
N VAL A 302 -6.24 -21.70 -4.74
CA VAL A 302 -6.43 -21.18 -3.38
C VAL A 302 -7.89 -20.76 -3.17
N TYR A 303 -8.52 -21.25 -2.10
CA TYR A 303 -9.90 -20.91 -1.76
C TYR A 303 -10.01 -19.51 -1.16
N MET A 304 -10.58 -18.57 -1.92
CA MET A 304 -10.75 -17.17 -1.55
C MET A 304 -12.18 -16.67 -1.84
N PRO A 305 -13.19 -17.12 -1.07
CA PRO A 305 -14.60 -16.84 -1.35
C PRO A 305 -14.96 -15.34 -1.26
N ILE A 306 -14.39 -14.57 -0.30
CA ILE A 306 -14.65 -13.13 -0.17
C ILE A 306 -14.08 -12.38 -1.39
N THR A 307 -12.82 -12.65 -1.73
CA THR A 307 -12.16 -12.07 -2.92
C THR A 307 -12.93 -12.43 -4.20
N THR A 308 -13.39 -13.68 -4.32
CA THR A 308 -14.19 -14.13 -5.47
C THR A 308 -15.54 -13.39 -5.56
N ALA A 309 -16.23 -13.19 -4.44
CA ALA A 309 -17.50 -12.48 -4.41
C ALA A 309 -17.33 -11.00 -4.82
N ILE A 310 -16.28 -10.35 -4.32
CA ILE A 310 -15.95 -8.96 -4.68
C ILE A 310 -15.59 -8.87 -6.17
N TYR A 311 -14.77 -9.81 -6.68
CA TYR A 311 -14.42 -9.87 -8.11
C TYR A 311 -15.66 -9.99 -8.99
N LYS A 312 -16.55 -10.94 -8.70
CA LYS A 312 -17.79 -11.14 -9.48
C LYS A 312 -18.67 -9.90 -9.45
N SER A 313 -18.79 -9.24 -8.32
CA SER A 313 -19.59 -8.03 -8.22
C SER A 313 -19.00 -6.87 -9.04
N ILE A 314 -17.68 -6.70 -9.03
CA ILE A 314 -17.00 -5.60 -9.73
C ILE A 314 -16.91 -5.86 -11.24
N TYR A 315 -16.54 -7.07 -11.65
CA TYR A 315 -16.14 -7.38 -13.03
C TYR A 315 -17.15 -8.20 -13.82
N GLU A 316 -18.06 -8.92 -13.15
CA GLU A 316 -19.05 -9.77 -13.79
C GLU A 316 -20.49 -9.28 -13.55
N GLY A 317 -20.68 -8.17 -12.80
CA GLY A 317 -21.97 -7.56 -12.53
C GLY A 317 -22.88 -8.39 -11.60
N ALA A 318 -22.30 -9.31 -10.81
CA ALA A 318 -23.05 -10.08 -9.83
C ALA A 318 -23.57 -9.18 -8.70
N ASP A 319 -24.79 -9.44 -8.25
CA ASP A 319 -25.35 -8.73 -7.10
C ASP A 319 -24.54 -9.07 -5.83
N ILE A 320 -24.04 -8.02 -5.16
CA ILE A 320 -23.17 -8.18 -4.00
C ILE A 320 -23.92 -8.77 -2.80
N LYS A 321 -25.22 -8.47 -2.65
CA LYS A 321 -26.07 -9.00 -1.59
C LYS A 321 -26.35 -10.49 -1.80
N GLU A 322 -26.65 -10.89 -3.04
CA GLU A 322 -26.81 -12.29 -3.41
C GLU A 322 -25.51 -13.08 -3.19
N SER A 323 -24.35 -12.49 -3.52
CA SER A 323 -23.05 -13.09 -3.29
C SER A 323 -22.77 -13.33 -1.80
N ILE A 324 -23.14 -12.39 -0.93
CA ILE A 324 -23.03 -12.55 0.53
C ILE A 324 -23.97 -13.65 1.06
N LEU A 325 -25.23 -13.63 0.63
CA LEU A 325 -26.21 -14.66 1.02
C LEU A 325 -25.78 -16.06 0.56
N SER A 326 -25.20 -16.17 -0.64
CA SER A 326 -24.62 -17.42 -1.14
C SER A 326 -23.48 -17.90 -0.26
N MET A 327 -22.58 -17.02 0.18
CA MET A 327 -21.51 -17.40 1.11
C MET A 327 -22.06 -17.91 2.46
N MET A 328 -23.14 -17.30 2.97
CA MET A 328 -23.79 -17.73 4.22
C MET A 328 -24.50 -19.09 4.10
N SER A 329 -24.86 -19.50 2.90
CA SER A 329 -25.50 -20.80 2.61
C SER A 329 -24.53 -21.91 2.22
N ASN A 330 -23.23 -21.63 2.18
CA ASN A 330 -22.20 -22.64 1.91
C ASN A 330 -22.18 -23.74 3.00
N GLU A 331 -21.62 -24.90 2.66
CA GLU A 331 -21.42 -25.98 3.63
C GLU A 331 -20.70 -25.49 4.89
N LEU A 332 -21.18 -25.96 6.05
CA LEU A 332 -20.57 -25.66 7.34
C LEU A 332 -19.15 -26.25 7.38
N ARG A 333 -18.18 -25.44 7.74
CA ARG A 333 -16.77 -25.81 7.81
C ARG A 333 -16.19 -25.50 9.18
N SER A 334 -15.10 -26.20 9.51
CA SER A 334 -14.29 -25.84 10.68
C SER A 334 -13.60 -24.48 10.43
N GLU A 335 -13.50 -23.65 11.44
CA GLU A 335 -12.81 -22.36 11.35
C GLU A 335 -11.34 -22.52 10.95
N ASN A 336 -10.69 -23.58 11.40
CA ASN A 336 -9.26 -23.87 11.18
C ASN A 336 -9.00 -24.78 9.97
N GLU A 337 -9.99 -25.09 9.13
CA GLU A 337 -9.75 -25.83 7.90
C GLU A 337 -9.06 -24.95 6.85
N TRP A 338 -7.72 -25.09 6.81
CA TRP A 338 -6.88 -24.37 5.85
C TRP A 338 -6.80 -25.05 4.49
N ASP A 339 -6.92 -26.39 4.46
CA ASP A 339 -6.80 -27.22 3.27
C ASP A 339 -7.66 -28.48 3.40
N LYS A 340 -8.92 -28.42 3.01
CA LYS A 340 -9.61 -29.59 2.48
C LYS A 340 -10.36 -29.20 1.22
N LYS A 341 -9.96 -29.86 0.13
CA LYS A 341 -10.56 -29.80 -1.20
C LYS A 341 -12.07 -29.94 -1.16
#